data_9b5a22c0b37429b21f03ef3fa34e9f9a
#
_entry.id   9b5a22c0b37429b21f03ef3fa34e9f9a
#
_cell.length_a   1.000
_cell.length_b   1.000
_cell.length_c   1.000
_cell.angle_alpha   90.00
_cell.angle_beta   90.00
_cell.angle_gamma   90.00
#
_symmetry.space_group_name_H-M   'P 1'
#
loop_
_entity.id
_entity.type
_entity.pdbx_description
1 polymer ?
#
loop_
_entity_poly.entity_id
_entity_poly.type
_entity_poly.pdbx_seq_one_letter_code
_entity_poly.pdbx_strand_id
1 'polypeptide(L)'
;MDKKTISTMKKMFDDIMHTTEDGTVEFWYAIELMGCLGYITWRRFKDAINRAMESCKSAEIEVSDHFADAVKMVEIGSNAVRDVDDIMLTRYACYLIAQNGDPRKEEIAFAQSYFAVQTRKQELIEERIAYIQRTEARGKLRESEKRLSQNIYERGVDDAGFGRIRSKGDQALFGGRSTQEMKEKLGVSDKRPLADFLPTLTIAAKNLATEMTNYNVEEKDLKGEGAITTEHVQNNTTVREMLGTRGIKPEELPPSEDIKKLERKVKSQEKRIAKESGVLPKKIEEVICGFDNSLDSRKHDEVDYGNCNSD
;
A
#
# COMPACT_ATOMS: atom_id res chain seq x y z
N MET A 1 26.00 12.83 -12.69
CA MET A 1 26.19 12.42 -11.29
C MET A 1 26.69 10.98 -11.21
N ASP A 2 27.73 10.70 -10.44
CA ASP A 2 28.19 9.34 -10.24
C ASP A 2 27.42 8.60 -9.12
N LYS A 3 27.58 7.26 -9.03
CA LYS A 3 26.86 6.43 -8.04
C LYS A 3 27.20 6.81 -6.60
N LYS A 4 28.43 7.29 -6.33
CA LYS A 4 28.89 7.66 -5.00
C LYS A 4 28.22 8.96 -4.55
N THR A 5 28.13 9.96 -5.41
CA THR A 5 27.43 11.23 -5.16
C THR A 5 25.95 10.99 -4.89
N ILE A 6 25.28 10.15 -5.71
CA ILE A 6 23.87 9.76 -5.51
C ILE A 6 23.66 9.09 -4.14
N SER A 7 24.55 8.17 -3.76
CA SER A 7 24.46 7.47 -2.48
C SER A 7 24.65 8.43 -1.29
N THR A 8 25.60 9.36 -1.39
CA THR A 8 25.85 10.37 -0.35
C THR A 8 24.67 11.31 -0.19
N MET A 9 24.14 11.85 -1.29
CA MET A 9 23.00 12.75 -1.23
C MET A 9 21.75 12.06 -0.69
N LYS A 10 21.49 10.80 -1.10
CA LYS A 10 20.39 10.02 -0.54
C LYS A 10 20.53 9.87 0.97
N LYS A 11 21.71 9.52 1.46
CA LYS A 11 21.98 9.39 2.89
C LYS A 11 21.74 10.71 3.63
N MET A 12 22.15 11.84 3.06
CA MET A 12 21.88 13.16 3.65
C MET A 12 20.39 13.45 3.82
N PHE A 13 19.55 13.12 2.84
CA PHE A 13 18.10 13.29 2.95
C PHE A 13 17.46 12.33 3.96
N ASP A 14 17.94 11.08 4.00
CA ASP A 14 17.45 10.07 4.93
C ASP A 14 17.88 10.38 6.38
N ASP A 15 19.10 10.92 6.59
CA ASP A 15 19.65 11.26 7.91
C ASP A 15 18.94 12.45 8.58
N ILE A 16 18.32 13.36 7.82
CA ILE A 16 17.56 14.52 8.33
C ILE A 16 16.03 14.29 8.32
N MET A 17 15.60 13.07 8.01
CA MET A 17 14.19 12.70 8.06
C MET A 17 13.78 12.44 9.50
N HIS A 18 12.67 13.04 9.91
CA HIS A 18 12.02 12.82 11.19
C HIS A 18 10.68 12.10 10.98
N THR A 19 10.17 11.51 12.07
CA THR A 19 8.87 10.86 12.07
C THR A 19 8.06 11.38 13.25
N THR A 20 6.76 11.56 13.09
CA THR A 20 5.85 11.93 14.17
C THR A 20 5.86 10.89 15.29
N GLU A 21 5.48 11.26 16.52
CA GLU A 21 5.51 10.38 17.70
C GLU A 21 4.71 9.07 17.48
N ASP A 22 3.64 9.13 16.71
CA ASP A 22 2.81 7.99 16.35
C ASP A 22 3.39 7.14 15.20
N GLY A 23 4.52 7.57 14.62
CA GLY A 23 5.20 6.88 13.53
C GLY A 23 4.49 6.93 12.17
N THR A 24 3.44 7.74 12.03
CA THR A 24 2.58 7.73 10.82
C THR A 24 3.06 8.66 9.72
N VAL A 25 3.69 9.79 10.06
CA VAL A 25 4.07 10.83 9.09
C VAL A 25 5.57 11.08 9.12
N GLU A 26 6.21 10.98 7.95
CA GLU A 26 7.59 11.41 7.75
C GLU A 26 7.65 12.90 7.43
N PHE A 27 8.56 13.65 8.07
CA PHE A 27 8.71 15.06 7.84
C PHE A 27 10.18 15.52 7.92
N TRP A 28 10.44 16.72 7.44
CA TRP A 28 11.75 17.38 7.45
C TRP A 28 11.60 18.78 8.04
N TYR A 29 12.60 19.22 8.77
CA TYR A 29 12.71 20.62 9.15
C TYR A 29 13.31 21.43 8.00
N ALA A 30 12.71 22.59 7.70
CA ALA A 30 13.12 23.42 6.57
C ALA A 30 14.56 23.91 6.67
N ILE A 31 15.05 24.22 7.87
CA ILE A 31 16.46 24.64 8.10
C ILE A 31 17.43 23.51 7.75
N GLU A 32 17.12 22.28 8.11
CA GLU A 32 17.94 21.09 7.77
C GLU A 32 17.92 20.82 6.26
N LEU A 33 16.74 20.86 5.66
CA LEU A 33 16.53 20.65 4.23
C LEU A 33 17.22 21.70 3.37
N MET A 34 17.30 22.95 3.86
CA MET A 34 17.94 24.07 3.16
C MET A 34 19.38 23.75 2.76
N GLY A 35 20.16 23.15 3.66
CA GLY A 35 21.52 22.72 3.40
C GLY A 35 21.62 21.62 2.34
N CYS A 36 20.74 20.62 2.42
CA CYS A 36 20.69 19.50 1.47
C CYS A 36 20.29 19.94 0.06
N LEU A 37 19.52 21.03 -0.08
CA LEU A 37 19.13 21.61 -1.36
C LEU A 37 20.11 22.68 -1.89
N GLY A 38 21.27 22.85 -1.24
CA GLY A 38 22.30 23.77 -1.68
C GLY A 38 21.92 25.25 -1.56
N TYR A 39 21.00 25.62 -0.64
CA TYR A 39 20.70 27.01 -0.33
C TYR A 39 21.61 27.55 0.76
N ILE A 40 22.23 28.69 0.51
CA ILE A 40 23.15 29.34 1.45
C ILE A 40 22.42 30.30 2.39
N THR A 41 21.28 30.88 1.96
CA THR A 41 20.56 31.89 2.73
C THR A 41 19.10 31.49 2.93
N TRP A 42 18.61 31.66 4.17
CA TRP A 42 17.24 31.40 4.54
C TRP A 42 16.22 32.18 3.68
N ARG A 43 16.52 33.43 3.36
CA ARG A 43 15.65 34.28 2.54
C ARG A 43 15.34 33.63 1.19
N ARG A 44 16.39 33.15 0.46
CA ARG A 44 16.21 32.50 -0.86
C ARG A 44 15.49 31.16 -0.74
N PHE A 45 15.72 30.44 0.36
CA PHE A 45 15.04 29.21 0.61
C PHE A 45 13.56 29.42 0.95
N LYS A 46 13.27 30.44 1.78
CA LYS A 46 11.88 30.82 2.10
C LYS A 46 11.09 31.26 0.86
N ASP A 47 11.73 31.91 -0.11
CA ASP A 47 11.12 32.25 -1.40
C ASP A 47 10.73 30.96 -2.18
N ALA A 48 11.55 29.89 -2.13
CA ALA A 48 11.21 28.61 -2.73
C ALA A 48 10.07 27.90 -1.98
N ILE A 49 10.04 27.96 -0.66
CA ILE A 49 8.94 27.46 0.17
C ILE A 49 7.64 28.18 -0.17
N ASN A 50 7.65 29.52 -0.27
CA ASN A 50 6.46 30.31 -0.62
C ASN A 50 5.90 29.90 -2.00
N ARG A 51 6.78 29.71 -3.01
CA ARG A 51 6.33 29.23 -4.32
C ARG A 51 5.75 27.81 -4.25
N ALA A 52 6.32 26.96 -3.42
CA ALA A 52 5.80 25.61 -3.20
C ALA A 52 4.41 25.65 -2.52
N MET A 53 4.20 26.53 -1.56
CA MET A 53 2.89 26.77 -0.93
C MET A 53 1.86 27.29 -1.96
N GLU A 54 2.25 28.19 -2.86
CA GLU A 54 1.37 28.64 -3.94
C GLU A 54 1.04 27.52 -4.94
N SER A 55 2.01 26.65 -5.24
CA SER A 55 1.78 25.45 -6.06
C SER A 55 0.78 24.50 -5.38
N CYS A 56 0.88 24.35 -4.05
CA CYS A 56 -0.04 23.53 -3.25
C CYS A 56 -1.48 24.10 -3.32
N LYS A 57 -1.65 25.39 -3.12
CA LYS A 57 -2.95 26.09 -3.26
C LYS A 57 -3.54 25.94 -4.65
N SER A 58 -2.70 26.09 -5.69
CA SER A 58 -3.13 25.98 -7.09
C SER A 58 -3.60 24.54 -7.44
N ALA A 59 -3.12 23.54 -6.70
CA ALA A 59 -3.54 22.14 -6.81
C ALA A 59 -4.77 21.83 -5.93
N GLU A 60 -5.40 22.83 -5.30
CA GLU A 60 -6.53 22.67 -4.37
C GLU A 60 -6.22 21.75 -3.17
N ILE A 61 -4.96 21.72 -2.73
CA ILE A 61 -4.48 20.96 -1.59
C ILE A 61 -4.29 21.89 -0.40
N GLU A 62 -4.75 21.48 0.79
CA GLU A 62 -4.64 22.27 2.02
C GLU A 62 -3.17 22.44 2.42
N VAL A 63 -2.71 23.69 2.51
CA VAL A 63 -1.30 24.01 2.79
C VAL A 63 -0.90 23.60 4.20
N SER A 64 -1.79 23.76 5.18
CA SER A 64 -1.56 23.40 6.58
C SER A 64 -1.29 21.91 6.80
N ASP A 65 -1.74 21.03 5.88
CA ASP A 65 -1.48 19.59 5.96
C ASP A 65 -0.02 19.25 5.60
N HIS A 66 0.67 20.15 4.91
CA HIS A 66 2.00 19.89 4.37
C HIS A 66 3.09 20.83 4.85
N PHE A 67 2.72 22.02 5.34
CA PHE A 67 3.62 23.06 5.83
C PHE A 67 3.13 23.51 7.20
N ALA A 68 3.81 23.17 8.27
CA ALA A 68 3.45 23.55 9.62
C ALA A 68 4.57 24.37 10.26
N ASP A 69 4.22 25.51 10.86
CA ASP A 69 5.18 26.31 11.62
C ASP A 69 5.71 25.52 12.82
N ALA A 70 7.01 25.61 13.05
CA ALA A 70 7.71 24.94 14.14
C ALA A 70 8.71 25.90 14.80
N VAL A 71 9.04 25.62 16.05
CA VAL A 71 10.09 26.30 16.77
C VAL A 71 11.15 25.30 17.17
N LYS A 72 12.39 25.56 16.78
CA LYS A 72 13.53 24.71 17.13
C LYS A 72 14.45 25.42 18.12
N MET A 73 14.76 24.77 19.21
CA MET A 73 15.78 25.25 20.15
C MET A 73 17.17 24.96 19.60
N VAL A 74 17.96 25.98 19.38
CA VAL A 74 19.34 25.91 18.90
C VAL A 74 20.31 26.39 19.96
N GLU A 75 21.31 25.60 20.29
CA GLU A 75 22.39 26.02 21.20
C GLU A 75 23.30 27.06 20.52
N ILE A 76 23.38 28.23 21.10
CA ILE A 76 24.29 29.30 20.69
C ILE A 76 25.36 29.47 21.76
N GLY A 77 26.50 28.82 21.60
CA GLY A 77 27.67 28.93 22.48
C GLY A 77 27.42 29.25 23.96
N SER A 78 28.25 28.80 24.86
CA SER A 78 28.13 29.03 26.31
C SER A 78 26.84 28.50 26.97
N ASN A 79 26.26 27.37 26.50
CA ASN A 79 25.02 26.78 27.01
C ASN A 79 23.76 27.69 26.92
N ALA A 80 23.80 28.75 26.11
CA ALA A 80 22.61 29.53 25.83
C ALA A 80 21.79 28.86 24.69
N VAL A 81 20.49 28.73 24.89
CA VAL A 81 19.55 28.20 23.91
C VAL A 81 18.72 29.34 23.34
N ARG A 82 18.54 29.36 22.04
CA ARG A 82 17.68 30.31 21.33
C ARG A 82 16.61 29.59 20.55
N ASP A 83 15.40 30.07 20.63
CA ASP A 83 14.30 29.67 19.76
C ASP A 83 14.52 30.23 18.36
N VAL A 84 14.44 29.35 17.37
CA VAL A 84 14.53 29.69 15.96
C VAL A 84 13.28 29.18 15.27
N ASP A 85 12.59 30.08 14.58
CA ASP A 85 11.44 29.73 13.76
C ASP A 85 11.88 28.81 12.64
N ASP A 86 11.20 27.67 12.48
CA ASP A 86 11.39 26.67 11.43
C ASP A 86 10.04 26.27 10.83
N ILE A 87 10.05 25.41 9.85
CA ILE A 87 8.85 24.87 9.20
C ILE A 87 9.01 23.36 9.09
N MET A 88 8.02 22.63 9.58
CA MET A 88 7.89 21.20 9.31
C MET A 88 7.30 20.98 7.91
N LEU A 89 7.92 20.12 7.14
CA LEU A 89 7.62 19.88 5.74
C LEU A 89 7.36 18.39 5.55
N THR A 90 6.19 18.04 5.04
CA THR A 90 5.93 16.64 4.62
C THR A 90 6.77 16.30 3.38
N ARG A 91 6.86 15.03 3.04
CA ARG A 91 7.50 14.56 1.80
C ARG A 91 6.96 15.28 0.54
N TYR A 92 5.66 15.54 0.50
CA TYR A 92 5.02 16.28 -0.59
C TYR A 92 5.48 17.75 -0.66
N ALA A 93 5.57 18.43 0.50
CA ALA A 93 6.12 19.78 0.56
C ALA A 93 7.57 19.84 0.07
N CYS A 94 8.41 18.90 0.51
CA CYS A 94 9.80 18.80 0.06
C CYS A 94 9.91 18.60 -1.48
N TYR A 95 9.02 17.78 -2.04
CA TYR A 95 8.93 17.59 -3.48
C TYR A 95 8.56 18.88 -4.23
N LEU A 96 7.53 19.60 -3.75
CA LEU A 96 7.13 20.88 -4.33
C LEU A 96 8.25 21.93 -4.23
N ILE A 97 8.98 21.99 -3.11
CA ILE A 97 10.11 22.90 -2.94
C ILE A 97 11.22 22.56 -3.95
N ALA A 98 11.54 21.28 -4.12
CA ALA A 98 12.52 20.85 -5.11
C ALA A 98 12.08 21.17 -6.54
N GLN A 99 10.79 21.01 -6.87
CA GLN A 99 10.25 21.38 -8.19
C GLN A 99 10.33 22.89 -8.47
N ASN A 100 10.19 23.73 -7.46
CA ASN A 100 10.28 25.18 -7.56
C ASN A 100 11.72 25.71 -7.40
N GLY A 101 12.71 24.82 -7.26
CA GLY A 101 14.12 25.13 -7.21
C GLY A 101 14.76 25.28 -8.58
N ASP A 102 16.02 25.74 -8.62
CA ASP A 102 16.79 25.82 -9.87
C ASP A 102 17.33 24.44 -10.28
N PRO A 103 16.81 23.82 -11.37
CA PRO A 103 17.20 22.47 -11.77
C PRO A 103 18.64 22.35 -12.28
N ARG A 104 19.34 23.49 -12.48
CA ARG A 104 20.77 23.51 -12.85
C ARG A 104 21.67 23.17 -11.67
N LYS A 105 21.16 23.26 -10.44
CA LYS A 105 21.88 22.81 -9.24
C LYS A 105 21.77 21.30 -9.11
N GLU A 106 22.90 20.64 -8.87
CA GLU A 106 22.95 19.18 -8.74
C GLU A 106 22.09 18.68 -7.58
N GLU A 107 22.06 19.42 -6.46
CA GLU A 107 21.27 19.11 -5.27
C GLU A 107 19.77 19.13 -5.56
N ILE A 108 19.30 20.13 -6.32
CA ILE A 108 17.89 20.26 -6.74
C ILE A 108 17.51 19.14 -7.73
N ALA A 109 18.34 18.91 -8.76
CA ALA A 109 18.10 17.86 -9.73
C ALA A 109 18.04 16.47 -9.06
N PHE A 110 18.91 16.22 -8.07
CA PHE A 110 18.88 15.01 -7.27
C PHE A 110 17.59 14.92 -6.44
N ALA A 111 17.22 15.99 -5.71
CA ALA A 111 16.04 16.01 -4.87
C ALA A 111 14.76 15.75 -5.67
N GLN A 112 14.61 16.35 -6.85
CA GLN A 112 13.51 16.08 -7.77
C GLN A 112 13.41 14.59 -8.12
N SER A 113 14.55 13.97 -8.48
CA SER A 113 14.62 12.53 -8.79
C SER A 113 14.34 11.66 -7.57
N TYR A 114 14.89 12.02 -6.40
CA TYR A 114 14.71 11.29 -5.15
C TYR A 114 13.24 11.24 -4.74
N PHE A 115 12.59 12.40 -4.65
CA PHE A 115 11.18 12.47 -4.24
C PHE A 115 10.24 11.82 -5.27
N ALA A 116 10.50 11.97 -6.58
CA ALA A 116 9.73 11.29 -7.61
C ALA A 116 9.80 9.76 -7.49
N VAL A 117 11.00 9.21 -7.23
CA VAL A 117 11.18 7.76 -7.03
C VAL A 117 10.48 7.27 -5.77
N GLN A 118 10.54 8.03 -4.66
CA GLN A 118 9.85 7.66 -3.42
C GLN A 118 8.32 7.69 -3.57
N THR A 119 7.78 8.72 -4.24
CA THR A 119 6.34 8.77 -4.57
C THR A 119 5.93 7.54 -5.40
N ARG A 120 6.71 7.20 -6.43
CA ARG A 120 6.41 6.00 -7.24
C ARG A 120 6.49 4.70 -6.47
N LYS A 121 7.40 4.58 -5.50
CA LYS A 121 7.45 3.41 -4.61
C LYS A 121 6.20 3.29 -3.75
N GLN A 122 5.72 4.41 -3.20
CA GLN A 122 4.50 4.43 -2.40
C GLN A 122 3.28 4.00 -3.23
N GLU A 123 3.10 4.56 -4.42
CA GLU A 123 2.05 4.16 -5.37
C GLU A 123 2.08 2.66 -5.65
N LEU A 124 3.28 2.09 -5.87
CA LEU A 124 3.43 0.65 -6.12
C LEU A 124 3.07 -0.20 -4.91
N ILE A 125 3.32 0.28 -3.68
CA ILE A 125 2.92 -0.40 -2.46
C ILE A 125 1.40 -0.41 -2.33
N GLU A 126 0.74 0.72 -2.55
CA GLU A 126 -0.72 0.86 -2.51
C GLU A 126 -1.41 0.01 -3.59
N GLU A 127 -0.91 0.06 -4.83
CA GLU A 127 -1.36 -0.83 -5.92
C GLU A 127 -1.25 -2.31 -5.50
N ARG A 128 -0.17 -2.68 -4.81
CA ARG A 128 0.08 -4.06 -4.38
C ARG A 128 -0.84 -4.49 -3.24
N ILE A 129 -1.10 -3.61 -2.28
CA ILE A 129 -2.07 -3.86 -1.19
C ILE A 129 -3.47 -4.07 -1.78
N ALA A 130 -3.93 -3.17 -2.63
CA ALA A 130 -5.23 -3.29 -3.30
C ALA A 130 -5.34 -4.57 -4.14
N TYR A 131 -4.26 -4.97 -4.81
CA TYR A 131 -4.19 -6.23 -5.54
C TYR A 131 -4.33 -7.44 -4.62
N ILE A 132 -3.61 -7.50 -3.50
CA ILE A 132 -3.68 -8.60 -2.53
C ILE A 132 -5.11 -8.73 -2.00
N GLN A 133 -5.71 -7.64 -1.53
CA GLN A 133 -7.08 -7.62 -1.01
C GLN A 133 -8.10 -8.12 -2.04
N ARG A 134 -7.95 -7.72 -3.31
CA ARG A 134 -8.84 -8.16 -4.37
C ARG A 134 -8.64 -9.64 -4.72
N THR A 135 -7.41 -10.13 -4.71
CA THR A 135 -7.09 -11.54 -4.96
C THR A 135 -7.63 -12.43 -3.84
N GLU A 136 -7.52 -12.02 -2.58
CA GLU A 136 -8.10 -12.71 -1.43
C GLU A 136 -9.63 -12.76 -1.52
N ALA A 137 -10.28 -11.62 -1.82
CA ALA A 137 -11.72 -11.57 -2.01
C ALA A 137 -12.17 -12.52 -3.14
N ARG A 138 -11.43 -12.56 -4.25
CA ARG A 138 -11.70 -13.47 -5.36
C ARG A 138 -11.49 -14.95 -5.00
N GLY A 139 -10.47 -15.23 -4.18
CA GLY A 139 -10.23 -16.56 -3.61
C GLY A 139 -11.43 -17.05 -2.79
N LYS A 140 -11.88 -16.24 -1.83
CA LYS A 140 -13.07 -16.52 -1.00
C LYS A 140 -14.33 -16.76 -1.85
N LEU A 141 -14.61 -15.89 -2.80
CA LEU A 141 -15.74 -16.10 -3.72
C LEU A 141 -15.62 -17.42 -4.49
N ARG A 142 -14.43 -17.80 -4.93
CA ARG A 142 -14.21 -19.06 -5.65
C ARG A 142 -14.51 -20.27 -4.76
N GLU A 143 -14.12 -20.23 -3.51
CA GLU A 143 -14.43 -21.29 -2.53
C GLU A 143 -15.92 -21.38 -2.26
N SER A 144 -16.59 -20.25 -2.04
CA SER A 144 -18.05 -20.18 -1.86
C SER A 144 -18.81 -20.70 -3.07
N GLU A 145 -18.41 -20.31 -4.28
CA GLU A 145 -19.00 -20.81 -5.53
C GLU A 145 -18.77 -22.33 -5.70
N LYS A 146 -17.62 -22.85 -5.27
CA LYS A 146 -17.32 -24.28 -5.28
C LYS A 146 -18.24 -25.05 -4.31
N ARG A 147 -18.41 -24.53 -3.08
CA ARG A 147 -19.33 -25.10 -2.08
C ARG A 147 -20.77 -25.07 -2.59
N LEU A 148 -21.19 -23.96 -3.20
CA LEU A 148 -22.53 -23.87 -3.81
C LEU A 148 -22.71 -24.91 -4.92
N SER A 149 -21.71 -25.10 -5.78
CA SER A 149 -21.75 -26.13 -6.81
C SER A 149 -21.91 -27.54 -6.24
N GLN A 150 -21.20 -27.85 -5.16
CA GLN A 150 -21.32 -29.12 -4.45
C GLN A 150 -22.72 -29.29 -3.84
N ASN A 151 -23.22 -28.29 -3.13
CA ASN A 151 -24.56 -28.28 -2.53
C ASN A 151 -25.66 -28.51 -3.57
N ILE A 152 -25.54 -27.87 -4.73
CA ILE A 152 -26.48 -27.98 -5.85
C ILE A 152 -26.44 -29.41 -6.43
N TYR A 153 -25.26 -29.94 -6.66
CA TYR A 153 -25.07 -31.29 -7.20
C TYR A 153 -25.62 -32.36 -6.25
N GLU A 154 -25.32 -32.32 -4.97
CA GLU A 154 -25.81 -33.26 -3.94
C GLU A 154 -27.35 -33.24 -3.82
N ARG A 155 -28.00 -32.18 -4.31
CA ARG A 155 -29.45 -32.01 -4.31
C ARG A 155 -30.12 -32.29 -5.66
N GLY A 156 -29.41 -32.99 -6.54
CA GLY A 156 -29.94 -33.54 -7.78
C GLY A 156 -30.06 -32.54 -8.93
N VAL A 157 -29.30 -31.48 -8.93
CA VAL A 157 -29.25 -30.49 -10.02
C VAL A 157 -27.99 -30.71 -10.86
N ASP A 158 -28.13 -30.71 -12.17
CA ASP A 158 -27.05 -30.90 -13.13
C ASP A 158 -26.22 -29.62 -13.37
N ASP A 159 -25.12 -29.74 -14.13
CA ASP A 159 -24.24 -28.61 -14.47
C ASP A 159 -24.97 -27.48 -15.21
N ALA A 160 -25.95 -27.80 -16.03
CA ALA A 160 -26.75 -26.81 -16.75
C ALA A 160 -27.65 -26.02 -15.77
N GLY A 161 -28.25 -26.71 -14.79
CA GLY A 161 -29.01 -26.10 -13.69
C GLY A 161 -28.12 -25.19 -12.84
N PHE A 162 -26.89 -25.60 -12.52
CA PHE A 162 -25.92 -24.75 -11.83
C PHE A 162 -25.64 -23.45 -12.60
N GLY A 163 -25.43 -23.55 -13.91
CA GLY A 163 -25.24 -22.36 -14.77
C GLY A 163 -26.44 -21.41 -14.74
N ARG A 164 -27.67 -21.97 -14.76
CA ARG A 164 -28.91 -21.18 -14.68
C ARG A 164 -29.08 -20.48 -13.32
N ILE A 165 -28.81 -21.20 -12.22
CA ILE A 165 -28.87 -20.62 -10.86
C ILE A 165 -27.91 -19.44 -10.75
N ARG A 166 -26.66 -19.60 -11.15
CA ARG A 166 -25.66 -18.52 -11.13
C ARG A 166 -26.09 -17.32 -11.98
N SER A 167 -26.56 -17.55 -13.19
CA SER A 167 -26.97 -16.47 -14.09
C SER A 167 -28.16 -15.67 -13.52
N LYS A 168 -29.13 -16.33 -12.89
CA LYS A 168 -30.25 -15.67 -12.22
C LYS A 168 -29.84 -14.88 -10.98
N GLY A 169 -28.88 -15.43 -10.21
CA GLY A 169 -28.26 -14.68 -9.10
C GLY A 169 -27.52 -13.43 -9.60
N ASP A 170 -26.75 -13.55 -10.67
CA ASP A 170 -26.09 -12.39 -11.27
C ASP A 170 -27.11 -11.36 -11.78
N GLN A 171 -28.23 -11.78 -12.41
CA GLN A 171 -29.31 -10.87 -12.81
C GLN A 171 -29.90 -10.10 -11.61
N ALA A 172 -30.10 -10.76 -10.49
CA ALA A 172 -30.61 -10.13 -9.28
C ALA A 172 -29.61 -9.12 -8.71
N LEU A 173 -28.32 -9.45 -8.67
CA LEU A 173 -27.27 -8.57 -8.15
C LEU A 173 -27.00 -7.37 -9.08
N PHE A 174 -27.04 -7.57 -10.40
CA PHE A 174 -26.70 -6.57 -11.42
C PHE A 174 -27.90 -5.85 -12.04
N GLY A 175 -29.02 -5.76 -11.31
CA GLY A 175 -30.17 -4.98 -11.75
C GLY A 175 -30.85 -5.47 -13.02
N GLY A 176 -30.95 -6.79 -13.16
CA GLY A 176 -31.56 -7.47 -14.31
C GLY A 176 -30.59 -7.86 -15.41
N ARG A 177 -29.32 -7.47 -15.33
CA ARG A 177 -28.30 -7.84 -16.32
C ARG A 177 -27.76 -9.24 -16.06
N SER A 178 -27.82 -10.09 -17.06
CA SER A 178 -27.21 -11.43 -17.00
C SER A 178 -25.68 -11.36 -16.93
N THR A 179 -25.06 -12.50 -16.56
CA THR A 179 -23.59 -12.65 -16.61
C THR A 179 -23.02 -12.26 -17.96
N GLN A 180 -23.70 -12.64 -19.05
CA GLN A 180 -23.26 -12.38 -20.41
C GLN A 180 -23.35 -10.90 -20.76
N GLU A 181 -24.47 -10.24 -20.48
CA GLU A 181 -24.64 -8.80 -20.68
C GLU A 181 -23.64 -7.96 -19.86
N MET A 182 -23.29 -8.43 -18.65
CA MET A 182 -22.24 -7.79 -17.86
C MET A 182 -20.85 -7.97 -18.47
N LYS A 183 -20.56 -9.16 -19.02
CA LYS A 183 -19.29 -9.37 -19.76
C LYS A 183 -19.17 -8.46 -20.96
N GLU A 184 -20.22 -8.35 -21.76
CA GLU A 184 -20.28 -7.44 -22.93
C GLU A 184 -20.09 -5.98 -22.49
N LYS A 185 -20.82 -5.54 -21.46
CA LYS A 185 -20.69 -4.17 -20.93
C LYS A 185 -19.28 -3.85 -20.46
N LEU A 186 -18.58 -4.80 -19.82
CA LEU A 186 -17.22 -4.62 -19.29
C LEU A 186 -16.11 -4.98 -20.29
N GLY A 187 -16.44 -5.40 -21.51
CA GLY A 187 -15.46 -5.82 -22.51
C GLY A 187 -14.71 -7.10 -22.15
N VAL A 188 -15.36 -8.02 -21.42
CA VAL A 188 -14.77 -9.27 -20.94
C VAL A 188 -15.04 -10.39 -21.94
N SER A 189 -13.99 -11.13 -22.35
CA SER A 189 -14.12 -12.29 -23.23
C SER A 189 -14.98 -13.40 -22.58
N ASP A 190 -15.79 -14.09 -23.40
CA ASP A 190 -16.66 -15.19 -22.95
C ASP A 190 -15.92 -16.31 -22.20
N LYS A 191 -14.68 -16.56 -22.58
CA LYS A 191 -13.82 -17.58 -21.95
C LYS A 191 -13.27 -17.18 -20.57
N ARG A 192 -13.51 -15.93 -20.13
CA ARG A 192 -13.01 -15.43 -18.85
C ARG A 192 -14.14 -15.31 -17.83
N PRO A 193 -13.89 -15.66 -16.55
CA PRO A 193 -14.85 -15.41 -15.48
C PRO A 193 -15.10 -13.92 -15.31
N LEU A 194 -16.38 -13.51 -15.22
CA LEU A 194 -16.75 -12.10 -14.95
C LEU A 194 -16.11 -11.58 -13.67
N ALA A 195 -16.07 -12.40 -12.61
CA ALA A 195 -15.54 -12.05 -11.30
C ALA A 195 -14.05 -11.62 -11.31
N ASP A 196 -13.28 -12.00 -12.33
CA ASP A 196 -11.87 -11.60 -12.48
C ASP A 196 -11.73 -10.11 -12.86
N PHE A 197 -12.81 -9.46 -13.27
CA PHE A 197 -12.87 -8.06 -13.73
C PHE A 197 -13.72 -7.17 -12.81
N LEU A 198 -14.34 -7.73 -11.79
CA LEU A 198 -15.18 -6.97 -10.86
C LEU A 198 -14.33 -6.26 -9.79
N PRO A 199 -14.77 -5.07 -9.33
CA PRO A 199 -14.20 -4.41 -8.16
C PRO A 199 -14.30 -5.27 -6.89
N THR A 200 -13.40 -5.06 -5.93
CA THR A 200 -13.37 -5.81 -4.65
C THR A 200 -14.72 -5.78 -3.94
N LEU A 201 -15.40 -4.62 -3.91
CA LEU A 201 -16.72 -4.47 -3.30
C LEU A 201 -17.76 -5.41 -3.95
N THR A 202 -17.80 -5.47 -5.29
CA THR A 202 -18.76 -6.33 -6.01
C THR A 202 -18.42 -7.82 -5.81
N ILE A 203 -17.14 -8.17 -5.76
CA ILE A 203 -16.69 -9.53 -5.42
C ILE A 203 -17.16 -9.91 -4.02
N ALA A 204 -16.99 -9.02 -3.03
CA ALA A 204 -17.42 -9.25 -1.65
C ALA A 204 -18.95 -9.39 -1.54
N ALA A 205 -19.70 -8.55 -2.23
CA ALA A 205 -21.16 -8.61 -2.28
C ALA A 205 -21.64 -9.95 -2.87
N LYS A 206 -21.06 -10.36 -3.98
CA LYS A 206 -21.36 -11.65 -4.62
C LYS A 206 -20.99 -12.83 -3.70
N ASN A 207 -19.86 -12.73 -2.99
CA ASN A 207 -19.45 -13.74 -2.02
C ASN A 207 -20.47 -13.84 -0.86
N LEU A 208 -20.89 -12.71 -0.30
CA LEU A 208 -21.88 -12.69 0.77
C LEU A 208 -23.19 -13.37 0.35
N ALA A 209 -23.74 -13.01 -0.82
CA ALA A 209 -24.96 -13.61 -1.34
C ALA A 209 -24.81 -15.13 -1.58
N THR A 210 -23.63 -15.57 -2.04
CA THR A 210 -23.32 -16.98 -2.24
C THR A 210 -23.22 -17.75 -0.92
N GLU A 211 -22.58 -17.17 0.11
CA GLU A 211 -22.50 -17.79 1.43
C GLU A 211 -23.84 -17.86 2.13
N MET A 212 -24.67 -16.81 2.02
CA MET A 212 -26.06 -16.85 2.51
C MET A 212 -26.85 -17.97 1.84
N THR A 213 -26.64 -18.17 0.53
CA THR A 213 -27.31 -19.25 -0.19
C THR A 213 -26.81 -20.61 0.27
N ASN A 214 -25.49 -20.82 0.43
CA ASN A 214 -24.93 -22.05 0.96
C ASN A 214 -25.51 -22.40 2.32
N TYR A 215 -25.50 -21.43 3.24
CA TYR A 215 -26.05 -21.61 4.58
C TYR A 215 -27.54 -22.01 4.54
N ASN A 216 -28.37 -21.27 3.81
CA ASN A 216 -29.82 -21.52 3.75
C ASN A 216 -30.16 -22.82 3.02
N VAL A 217 -29.39 -23.21 2.00
CA VAL A 217 -29.58 -24.49 1.30
C VAL A 217 -29.30 -25.68 2.22
N GLU A 218 -28.27 -25.59 3.06
CA GLU A 218 -27.91 -26.60 4.03
C GLU A 218 -28.90 -26.64 5.21
N GLU A 219 -29.20 -25.49 5.81
CA GLU A 219 -30.05 -25.38 7.00
C GLU A 219 -31.50 -25.76 6.73
N LYS A 220 -32.04 -25.36 5.58
CA LYS A 220 -33.43 -25.64 5.18
C LYS A 220 -33.58 -26.92 4.35
N ASP A 221 -32.51 -27.66 4.09
CA ASP A 221 -32.43 -28.83 3.21
C ASP A 221 -33.16 -28.61 1.86
N LEU A 222 -32.89 -27.47 1.21
CA LEU A 222 -33.54 -27.11 -0.04
C LEU A 222 -33.14 -28.07 -1.17
N LYS A 223 -34.12 -28.65 -1.88
CA LYS A 223 -33.91 -29.61 -2.94
C LYS A 223 -34.44 -29.12 -4.29
N GLY A 224 -33.70 -29.49 -5.34
CA GLY A 224 -34.05 -29.20 -6.72
C GLY A 224 -33.74 -27.75 -7.14
N GLU A 225 -33.65 -27.57 -8.47
CA GLU A 225 -33.22 -26.29 -9.08
C GLU A 225 -34.10 -25.10 -8.69
N GLY A 226 -35.41 -25.30 -8.65
CA GLY A 226 -36.38 -24.22 -8.39
C GLY A 226 -36.22 -23.58 -7.00
N ALA A 227 -36.14 -24.40 -5.95
CA ALA A 227 -36.01 -23.94 -4.57
C ALA A 227 -34.67 -23.22 -4.36
N ILE A 228 -33.57 -23.80 -4.83
CA ILE A 228 -32.22 -23.23 -4.71
C ILE A 228 -32.09 -21.95 -5.53
N THR A 229 -32.70 -21.88 -6.74
CA THR A 229 -32.73 -20.66 -7.54
C THR A 229 -33.44 -19.53 -6.82
N THR A 230 -34.62 -19.80 -6.24
CA THR A 230 -35.39 -18.79 -5.51
C THR A 230 -34.59 -18.23 -4.33
N GLU A 231 -33.97 -19.09 -3.55
CA GLU A 231 -33.14 -18.69 -2.43
C GLU A 231 -31.92 -17.85 -2.89
N HIS A 232 -31.24 -18.30 -3.95
CA HIS A 232 -30.08 -17.59 -4.48
C HIS A 232 -30.43 -16.21 -5.05
N VAL A 233 -31.55 -16.10 -5.77
CA VAL A 233 -32.06 -14.82 -6.27
C VAL A 233 -32.44 -13.90 -5.12
N GLN A 234 -33.15 -14.41 -4.10
CA GLN A 234 -33.54 -13.63 -2.93
C GLN A 234 -32.33 -13.04 -2.20
N ASN A 235 -31.30 -13.85 -1.95
CA ASN A 235 -30.09 -13.41 -1.28
C ASN A 235 -29.32 -12.35 -2.10
N ASN A 236 -29.22 -12.52 -3.42
CA ASN A 236 -28.59 -11.53 -4.29
C ASN A 236 -29.41 -10.23 -4.36
N THR A 237 -30.74 -10.31 -4.35
CA THR A 237 -31.63 -9.14 -4.29
C THR A 237 -31.43 -8.38 -2.98
N THR A 238 -31.41 -9.08 -1.84
CA THR A 238 -31.21 -8.46 -0.52
C THR A 238 -29.86 -7.73 -0.43
N VAL A 239 -28.79 -8.37 -0.92
CA VAL A 239 -27.47 -7.73 -0.95
C VAL A 239 -27.47 -6.50 -1.87
N ARG A 240 -28.12 -6.57 -3.04
CA ARG A 240 -28.29 -5.44 -3.93
C ARG A 240 -29.07 -4.28 -3.28
N GLU A 241 -30.17 -4.58 -2.62
CA GLU A 241 -30.98 -3.58 -1.90
C GLU A 241 -30.15 -2.89 -0.82
N MET A 242 -29.40 -3.66 -0.03
CA MET A 242 -28.47 -3.11 0.97
C MET A 242 -27.45 -2.15 0.35
N LEU A 243 -26.85 -2.49 -0.78
CA LEU A 243 -25.95 -1.59 -1.50
C LEU A 243 -26.67 -0.36 -2.05
N GLY A 244 -27.89 -0.56 -2.57
CA GLY A 244 -28.76 0.50 -3.10
C GLY A 244 -29.11 1.57 -2.08
N THR A 245 -29.33 1.22 -0.81
CA THR A 245 -29.57 2.18 0.29
C THR A 245 -28.38 3.14 0.49
N ARG A 246 -27.20 2.77 0.03
CA ARG A 246 -25.98 3.59 0.04
C ARG A 246 -25.64 4.21 -1.31
N GLY A 247 -26.58 4.14 -2.28
CA GLY A 247 -26.37 4.67 -3.63
C GLY A 247 -25.42 3.85 -4.52
N ILE A 248 -25.07 2.62 -4.09
CA ILE A 248 -24.13 1.77 -4.82
C ILE A 248 -24.92 0.83 -5.74
N LYS A 249 -24.62 0.90 -7.03
CA LYS A 249 -25.16 0.01 -8.05
C LYS A 249 -24.03 -0.84 -8.63
N PRO A 250 -23.96 -2.14 -8.34
CA PRO A 250 -22.86 -3.01 -8.76
C PRO A 250 -22.61 -2.99 -10.27
N GLU A 251 -23.65 -2.87 -11.07
CA GLU A 251 -23.56 -2.83 -12.54
C GLU A 251 -23.05 -1.49 -13.12
N GLU A 252 -22.99 -0.43 -12.31
CA GLU A 252 -22.48 0.88 -12.72
C GLU A 252 -21.01 1.11 -12.32
N LEU A 253 -20.48 0.25 -11.44
CA LEU A 253 -19.10 0.36 -11.00
C LEU A 253 -18.14 0.08 -12.18
N PRO A 254 -17.02 0.82 -12.27
CA PRO A 254 -16.05 0.63 -13.33
C PRO A 254 -15.39 -0.75 -13.24
N PRO A 255 -15.02 -1.37 -14.39
CA PRO A 255 -14.27 -2.61 -14.38
C PRO A 255 -12.90 -2.43 -13.71
N SER A 256 -12.46 -3.46 -13.04
CA SER A 256 -11.09 -3.54 -12.55
C SER A 256 -10.20 -4.31 -13.54
N GLU A 257 -8.88 -4.08 -13.47
CA GLU A 257 -7.93 -4.82 -14.32
C GLU A 257 -8.04 -6.34 -14.09
N ASP A 258 -7.84 -7.13 -15.14
CA ASP A 258 -7.84 -8.61 -15.07
C ASP A 258 -6.89 -9.12 -13.98
N ILE A 259 -7.41 -9.86 -13.00
CA ILE A 259 -6.61 -10.44 -11.90
C ILE A 259 -5.41 -11.25 -12.42
N LYS A 260 -5.57 -12.05 -13.47
CA LYS A 260 -4.46 -12.83 -14.02
C LYS A 260 -3.37 -11.96 -14.67
N LYS A 261 -3.75 -10.79 -15.23
CA LYS A 261 -2.78 -9.85 -15.78
C LYS A 261 -1.99 -9.20 -14.64
N LEU A 262 -2.68 -8.81 -13.57
CA LEU A 262 -2.06 -8.28 -12.35
C LEU A 262 -1.10 -9.31 -11.71
N GLU A 263 -1.50 -10.58 -11.58
CA GLU A 263 -0.63 -11.66 -11.07
C GLU A 263 0.69 -11.77 -11.86
N ARG A 264 0.61 -11.72 -13.19
CA ARG A 264 1.81 -11.77 -14.03
C ARG A 264 2.69 -10.52 -13.84
N LYS A 265 2.07 -9.34 -13.72
CA LYS A 265 2.78 -8.08 -13.46
C LYS A 265 3.53 -8.14 -12.13
N VAL A 266 2.87 -8.57 -11.05
CA VAL A 266 3.47 -8.71 -9.71
C VAL A 266 4.60 -9.72 -9.72
N LYS A 267 4.39 -10.93 -10.27
CA LYS A 267 5.45 -11.95 -10.39
C LYS A 267 6.65 -11.47 -11.19
N SER A 268 6.43 -10.69 -12.25
CA SER A 268 7.50 -10.10 -13.05
C SER A 268 8.30 -9.07 -12.25
N GLN A 269 7.59 -8.22 -11.48
CA GLN A 269 8.22 -7.24 -10.60
C GLN A 269 9.02 -7.89 -9.47
N GLU A 270 8.48 -8.95 -8.85
CA GLU A 270 9.19 -9.73 -7.82
C GLU A 270 10.49 -10.34 -8.34
N LYS A 271 10.45 -10.95 -9.53
CA LYS A 271 11.65 -11.48 -10.17
C LYS A 271 12.69 -10.39 -10.45
N ARG A 272 12.26 -9.19 -10.85
CA ARG A 272 13.15 -8.06 -11.08
C ARG A 272 13.78 -7.58 -9.78
N ILE A 273 12.98 -7.38 -8.72
CA ILE A 273 13.45 -6.98 -7.38
C ILE A 273 14.44 -8.01 -6.83
N ALA A 274 14.12 -9.31 -6.93
CA ALA A 274 15.02 -10.37 -6.49
C ALA A 274 16.36 -10.36 -7.24
N LYS A 275 16.33 -10.08 -8.55
CA LYS A 275 17.54 -9.95 -9.36
C LYS A 275 18.37 -8.71 -9.02
N GLU A 276 17.70 -7.59 -8.75
CA GLU A 276 18.34 -6.31 -8.38
C GLU A 276 18.89 -6.33 -6.94
N SER A 277 18.32 -7.15 -6.05
CA SER A 277 18.78 -7.32 -4.66
C SER A 277 20.12 -8.02 -4.53
N GLY A 278 20.63 -8.60 -5.61
CA GLY A 278 21.90 -9.32 -5.63
C GLY A 278 21.81 -10.72 -5.01
N VAL A 279 22.90 -11.50 -5.17
CA VAL A 279 23.05 -12.84 -4.56
C VAL A 279 24.00 -12.68 -3.39
N LEU A 280 23.60 -13.13 -2.20
CA LEU A 280 24.50 -13.19 -1.05
C LEU A 280 25.72 -14.07 -1.40
N PRO A 281 26.94 -13.67 -1.03
CA PRO A 281 28.13 -14.50 -1.23
C PRO A 281 27.94 -15.84 -0.51
N LYS A 282 28.28 -16.93 -1.18
CA LYS A 282 28.09 -18.32 -0.68
C LYS A 282 28.97 -18.68 0.53
N LYS A 283 29.85 -17.78 1.01
CA LYS A 283 30.69 -17.96 2.20
C LYS A 283 30.75 -16.65 2.99
N ILE A 284 30.11 -16.64 4.15
CA ILE A 284 30.40 -15.72 5.24
C ILE A 284 31.37 -16.46 6.16
N GLU A 285 32.59 -16.70 5.71
CA GLU A 285 33.66 -17.27 6.57
C GLU A 285 34.85 -16.33 6.78
N GLU A 286 34.90 -15.12 6.16
CA GLU A 286 36.08 -14.26 6.22
C GLU A 286 35.85 -12.80 6.63
N VAL A 287 34.74 -12.44 7.28
CA VAL A 287 34.49 -11.05 7.74
C VAL A 287 34.56 -10.92 9.28
N ILE A 288 34.93 -11.97 10.02
CA ILE A 288 35.12 -11.90 11.48
C ILE A 288 36.60 -12.07 11.86
N CYS A 289 37.51 -11.57 11.04
CA CYS A 289 38.92 -11.41 11.42
C CYS A 289 39.41 -10.01 11.11
N GLY A 290 38.98 -9.04 11.87
CA GLY A 290 39.40 -7.65 11.77
C GLY A 290 39.01 -6.81 12.98
N PHE A 291 38.75 -7.44 14.12
CA PHE A 291 38.76 -6.73 15.40
C PHE A 291 40.18 -6.86 15.98
N ASP A 292 40.90 -5.77 15.84
CA ASP A 292 42.23 -5.51 16.31
C ASP A 292 42.36 -5.80 17.82
N ASN A 293 43.18 -6.81 18.15
CA ASN A 293 43.67 -7.13 19.49
C ASN A 293 44.66 -6.07 19.97
N SER A 294 44.22 -4.85 20.20
CA SER A 294 45.07 -3.79 20.79
C SER A 294 44.46 -3.19 22.05
N LEU A 295 44.00 -4.03 22.96
CA LEU A 295 43.66 -3.62 24.33
C LEU A 295 43.84 -4.80 25.32
N ASP A 296 45.02 -5.38 25.34
CA ASP A 296 45.43 -6.23 26.46
C ASP A 296 46.77 -5.75 26.99
N SER A 297 46.73 -4.77 27.88
CA SER A 297 47.76 -4.49 28.87
C SER A 297 47.27 -3.51 29.93
N ARG A 298 46.38 -3.94 30.82
CA ARG A 298 46.28 -3.40 32.18
C ARG A 298 45.89 -4.49 33.18
N LYS A 299 46.94 -5.04 33.76
CA LYS A 299 47.09 -5.45 35.15
C LYS A 299 45.90 -6.08 35.92
N HIS A 300 46.10 -7.38 36.21
CA HIS A 300 45.57 -8.07 37.38
C HIS A 300 45.75 -7.21 38.64
N ASP A 301 44.66 -6.96 39.32
CA ASP A 301 44.63 -6.86 40.80
C ASP A 301 43.66 -7.92 41.31
N GLU A 302 44.25 -8.91 41.97
CA GLU A 302 43.58 -9.95 42.71
C GLU A 302 42.75 -9.29 43.82
N VAL A 303 41.44 -9.60 43.87
CA VAL A 303 40.63 -9.46 45.08
C VAL A 303 40.13 -10.83 45.49
N ASP A 304 40.78 -11.29 46.54
CA ASP A 304 40.50 -12.46 47.36
C ASP A 304 39.07 -12.42 47.92
N TYR A 305 38.22 -13.36 47.56
CA TYR A 305 36.96 -13.62 48.28
C TYR A 305 37.12 -14.89 49.11
N GLY A 306 37.41 -14.63 50.36
CA GLY A 306 37.38 -15.60 51.42
C GLY A 306 36.07 -16.34 51.52
N ASN A 307 36.28 -17.60 51.64
CA ASN A 307 35.35 -18.64 52.02
C ASN A 307 34.63 -18.32 53.35
N CYS A 308 33.31 -18.39 53.40
CA CYS A 308 32.54 -18.61 54.62
C CYS A 308 31.50 -19.70 54.37
N ASN A 309 31.87 -20.86 54.86
CA ASN A 309 30.96 -21.97 55.12
C ASN A 309 30.18 -21.74 56.42
N SER A 310 29.03 -22.42 56.47
CA SER A 310 28.25 -22.91 57.63
C SER A 310 27.49 -21.84 58.43
N ASP A 311 26.14 -21.90 58.48
CA ASP A 311 25.26 -22.90 59.16
C ASP A 311 23.80 -22.76 58.65
#